data_5e086ed11e4c559605603897cc56a2f6
#
_entry.id   5e086ed11e4c559605603897cc56a2f6
#
_cell.length_a   1.000
_cell.length_b   1.000
_cell.length_c   1.000
_cell.angle_alpha   90.00
_cell.angle_beta   90.00
_cell.angle_gamma   90.00
#
_symmetry.space_group_name_H-M   'P 1'
#
loop_
_entity.id
_entity.type
_entity.pdbx_description
1 polymer ?
#
loop_
_entity_poly.entity_id
_entity_poly.type
_entity_poly.pdbx_seq_one_letter_code
_entity_poly.pdbx_strand_id
1 'polypeptide(L)'
;MPITTLTNISIPTEGAGSNSSLLMPKLQYRFRVFLDNFGTSGAADGTREVSRQVVDVTRPNLSFEQMTIEAYNSRTYLAGKHTWDPITLTLREDANNNVQKVVGQQIQRQFDFYEQSSAVSSGTYKFQTRIEILDGGNGANGANVIDRFHLVGCYVESANYNTLAYATNEPVTTTLSIRYDNAIQFGADDDFIGIGSSETRSTNASVGGTAVTG
;
A
#
# COMPACT_ATOMS: atom_id res chain seq x y z
N MET A 1 -34.00 35.77 0.53
CA MET A 1 -32.80 35.06 1.00
C MET A 1 -32.57 33.87 0.07
N PRO A 2 -31.42 33.75 -0.58
CA PRO A 2 -31.16 32.57 -1.38
C PRO A 2 -31.07 31.35 -0.46
N ILE A 3 -31.81 30.31 -0.81
CA ILE A 3 -31.78 29.04 -0.10
C ILE A 3 -30.38 28.43 -0.36
N THR A 4 -29.60 28.30 0.68
CA THR A 4 -28.27 27.63 0.59
C THR A 4 -28.51 26.16 0.30
N THR A 5 -28.36 25.77 -0.95
CA THR A 5 -28.41 24.35 -1.32
C THR A 5 -27.08 23.69 -0.93
N LEU A 6 -27.11 22.38 -0.66
CA LEU A 6 -25.90 21.58 -0.35
C LEU A 6 -24.77 21.74 -1.36
N THR A 7 -25.08 22.13 -2.60
CA THR A 7 -24.11 22.44 -3.65
C THR A 7 -23.29 23.70 -3.38
N ASN A 8 -23.72 24.59 -2.46
CA ASN A 8 -23.04 25.83 -2.13
C ASN A 8 -22.16 25.71 -0.86
N ILE A 9 -22.07 24.52 -0.24
CA ILE A 9 -21.15 24.23 0.85
C ILE A 9 -19.81 23.78 0.27
N SER A 10 -19.23 24.56 -0.61
CA SER A 10 -17.85 24.37 -1.04
C SER A 10 -16.96 25.33 -0.27
N ILE A 11 -15.78 24.85 0.13
CA ILE A 11 -14.74 25.74 0.65
C ILE A 11 -14.39 26.70 -0.49
N PRO A 12 -14.59 28.02 -0.33
CA PRO A 12 -14.28 28.97 -1.40
C PRO A 12 -12.77 28.92 -1.67
N THR A 13 -12.39 28.43 -2.83
CA THR A 13 -11.04 28.56 -3.36
C THR A 13 -10.97 29.85 -4.14
N GLU A 14 -10.07 30.74 -3.75
CA GLU A 14 -9.81 32.00 -4.44
C GLU A 14 -9.48 31.71 -5.93
N GLY A 15 -10.29 32.23 -6.84
CA GLY A 15 -10.09 32.10 -8.30
C GLY A 15 -10.81 30.96 -8.99
N ALA A 16 -11.58 30.14 -8.32
CA ALA A 16 -12.43 29.14 -8.98
C ALA A 16 -13.67 29.81 -9.59
N GLY A 17 -13.81 29.72 -10.91
CA GLY A 17 -15.06 30.08 -11.60
C GLY A 17 -16.25 29.31 -11.04
N SER A 18 -17.47 29.69 -11.40
CA SER A 18 -18.76 29.28 -10.83
C SER A 18 -19.09 27.77 -10.74
N ASN A 19 -18.15 26.88 -11.00
CA ASN A 19 -18.27 25.41 -10.93
C ASN A 19 -17.35 24.79 -9.87
N SER A 20 -17.23 25.42 -8.70
CA SER A 20 -16.58 24.74 -7.57
C SER A 20 -17.46 23.58 -7.08
N SER A 21 -17.37 22.44 -7.74
CA SER A 21 -17.98 21.21 -7.27
C SER A 21 -17.34 20.78 -5.96
N LEU A 22 -18.15 20.38 -4.99
CA LEU A 22 -17.69 19.83 -3.75
C LEU A 22 -16.79 18.62 -4.05
N LEU A 23 -15.53 18.69 -3.62
CA LEU A 23 -14.57 17.60 -3.82
C LEU A 23 -15.00 16.40 -2.98
N MET A 24 -15.37 15.29 -3.63
CA MET A 24 -15.76 14.08 -2.92
C MET A 24 -14.52 13.47 -2.24
N PRO A 25 -14.53 13.27 -0.92
CA PRO A 25 -13.40 12.65 -0.22
C PRO A 25 -13.25 11.19 -0.61
N LYS A 26 -12.02 10.68 -0.59
CA LYS A 26 -11.75 9.25 -0.72
C LYS A 26 -12.32 8.50 0.49
N LEU A 27 -13.11 7.47 0.27
CA LEU A 27 -13.76 6.69 1.33
C LEU A 27 -12.92 5.47 1.68
N GLN A 28 -12.72 5.22 2.98
CA GLN A 28 -11.84 4.16 3.48
C GLN A 28 -12.28 2.74 3.08
N TYR A 29 -13.58 2.51 2.93
CA TYR A 29 -14.12 1.19 2.57
C TYR A 29 -14.04 0.87 1.06
N ARG A 30 -13.62 1.82 0.23
CA ARG A 30 -13.52 1.65 -1.23
C ARG A 30 -12.09 1.30 -1.61
N PHE A 31 -11.68 0.10 -1.28
CA PHE A 31 -10.35 -0.39 -1.62
C PHE A 31 -10.41 -1.84 -2.08
N ARG A 32 -9.35 -2.28 -2.72
CA ARG A 32 -9.07 -3.69 -3.00
C ARG A 32 -7.56 -3.93 -2.93
N VAL A 33 -7.20 -5.16 -2.59
CA VAL A 33 -5.82 -5.58 -2.47
C VAL A 33 -5.58 -6.77 -3.38
N PHE A 34 -4.49 -6.74 -4.11
CA PHE A 34 -4.02 -7.87 -4.92
C PHE A 34 -2.65 -8.32 -4.41
N LEU A 35 -2.49 -9.63 -4.37
CA LEU A 35 -1.24 -10.27 -4.01
C LEU A 35 -0.75 -11.07 -5.22
N ASP A 36 0.16 -10.51 -6.01
CA ASP A 36 0.68 -11.16 -7.21
C ASP A 36 1.83 -12.10 -6.84
N ASN A 37 1.80 -13.34 -7.32
CA ASN A 37 2.75 -14.43 -6.98
C ASN A 37 2.72 -14.89 -5.50
N PHE A 38 1.61 -14.67 -4.80
CA PHE A 38 1.42 -15.14 -3.43
C PHE A 38 0.95 -16.60 -3.43
N GLY A 39 1.56 -17.44 -2.59
CA GLY A 39 1.28 -18.87 -2.54
C GLY A 39 2.00 -19.65 -3.65
N THR A 40 1.28 -20.51 -4.38
CA THR A 40 1.87 -21.33 -5.45
C THR A 40 2.00 -20.50 -6.73
N SER A 41 3.14 -20.54 -7.38
CA SER A 41 3.34 -19.90 -8.69
C SER A 41 2.41 -20.53 -9.73
N GLY A 42 1.57 -19.70 -10.36
CA GLY A 42 0.67 -20.11 -11.43
C GLY A 42 -0.82 -20.23 -11.06
N ALA A 43 -1.18 -20.14 -9.77
CA ALA A 43 -2.59 -20.14 -9.36
C ALA A 43 -3.20 -18.73 -9.39
N ALA A 44 -3.56 -18.25 -10.59
CA ALA A 44 -4.30 -16.99 -10.75
C ALA A 44 -5.61 -16.95 -9.94
N ASP A 45 -6.20 -18.11 -9.66
CA ASP A 45 -7.44 -18.21 -8.89
C ASP A 45 -7.24 -18.07 -7.38
N GLY A 46 -6.15 -18.60 -6.82
CA GLY A 46 -5.88 -18.52 -5.38
C GLY A 46 -5.65 -17.08 -4.89
N THR A 47 -4.97 -16.26 -5.68
CA THR A 47 -4.75 -14.83 -5.37
C THR A 47 -6.02 -14.00 -5.42
N ARG A 48 -6.96 -14.32 -6.31
CA ARG A 48 -8.26 -13.64 -6.39
C ARG A 48 -9.14 -13.94 -5.18
N GLU A 49 -9.13 -15.16 -4.69
CA GLU A 49 -9.91 -15.54 -3.51
C GLU A 49 -9.38 -14.86 -2.25
N VAL A 50 -8.06 -14.81 -2.07
CA VAL A 50 -7.44 -14.09 -0.95
C VAL A 50 -7.81 -12.60 -1.01
N SER A 51 -7.77 -11.98 -2.18
CA SER A 51 -8.14 -10.57 -2.36
C SER A 51 -9.59 -10.27 -1.96
N ARG A 52 -10.51 -11.22 -2.13
CA ARG A 52 -11.91 -11.08 -1.71
C ARG A 52 -12.11 -11.19 -0.19
N GLN A 53 -11.18 -11.82 0.50
CA GLN A 53 -11.27 -12.07 1.93
C GLN A 53 -10.54 -11.02 2.77
N VAL A 54 -9.99 -9.98 2.14
CA VAL A 54 -9.35 -8.88 2.85
C VAL A 54 -10.39 -8.08 3.63
N VAL A 55 -10.16 -7.93 4.93
CA VAL A 55 -10.98 -7.15 5.85
C VAL A 55 -10.43 -5.73 5.97
N ASP A 56 -9.13 -5.64 6.24
CA ASP A 56 -8.42 -4.37 6.36
C ASP A 56 -6.98 -4.49 5.87
N VAL A 57 -6.39 -3.36 5.55
CA VAL A 57 -4.99 -3.23 5.16
C VAL A 57 -4.46 -1.86 5.60
N THR A 58 -3.27 -1.84 6.17
CA THR A 58 -2.56 -0.58 6.43
C THR A 58 -1.86 -0.11 5.15
N ARG A 59 -1.86 1.20 4.92
CA ARG A 59 -1.11 1.79 3.80
C ARG A 59 0.38 1.85 4.14
N PRO A 60 1.26 1.86 3.11
CA PRO A 60 2.70 2.03 3.30
C PRO A 60 3.02 3.29 4.09
N ASN A 61 3.89 3.17 5.08
CA ASN A 61 4.40 4.28 5.87
C ASN A 61 5.91 4.39 5.68
N LEU A 62 6.40 5.61 5.47
CA LEU A 62 7.79 5.92 5.18
C LEU A 62 8.34 6.82 6.26
N SER A 63 9.49 6.47 6.81
CA SER A 63 10.27 7.29 7.73
C SER A 63 11.69 7.51 7.22
N PHE A 64 12.29 8.62 7.64
CA PHE A 64 13.68 8.95 7.34
C PHE A 64 14.45 9.06 8.64
N GLU A 65 15.63 8.47 8.67
CA GLU A 65 16.58 8.74 9.75
C GLU A 65 17.03 10.20 9.70
N GLN A 66 17.20 10.77 10.87
CA GLN A 66 17.70 12.13 11.02
C GLN A 66 19.21 12.11 11.19
N MET A 67 19.94 12.79 10.32
CA MET A 67 21.34 13.09 10.49
C MET A 67 21.48 14.51 11.07
N THR A 68 22.08 14.65 12.24
CA THR A 68 22.30 15.93 12.86
C THR A 68 23.73 16.37 12.62
N ILE A 69 23.90 17.60 12.11
CA ILE A 69 25.22 18.27 12.02
C ILE A 69 25.22 19.40 13.02
N GLU A 70 26.16 19.34 13.94
CA GLU A 70 26.37 20.38 14.93
C GLU A 70 27.46 21.34 14.44
N ALA A 71 27.16 22.64 14.46
CA ALA A 71 28.08 23.70 14.07
C ALA A 71 28.05 24.78 15.12
N TYR A 72 29.09 24.85 15.94
CA TYR A 72 29.30 25.82 17.01
C TYR A 72 28.05 25.95 17.92
N ASN A 73 27.26 27.00 17.78
CA ASN A 73 26.04 27.24 18.57
C ASN A 73 24.74 26.86 17.82
N SER A 74 24.84 26.22 16.68
CA SER A 74 23.69 25.85 15.85
C SER A 74 23.69 24.37 15.46
N ARG A 75 22.51 23.90 15.07
CA ARG A 75 22.28 22.52 14.66
C ARG A 75 21.54 22.53 13.33
N THR A 76 21.96 21.71 12.38
CA THR A 76 21.29 21.50 11.11
C THR A 76 20.90 20.02 11.00
N TYR A 77 19.70 19.78 10.50
CA TYR A 77 19.16 18.45 10.33
C TYR A 77 19.10 18.08 8.85
N LEU A 78 19.63 16.92 8.51
CA LEU A 78 19.58 16.36 7.18
C LEU A 78 18.77 15.04 7.20
N ALA A 79 18.05 14.77 6.12
CA ALA A 79 17.38 13.49 5.93
C ALA A 79 18.42 12.40 5.59
N GLY A 80 18.45 11.35 6.38
CA GLY A 80 19.28 10.18 6.18
C GLY A 80 18.59 9.12 5.31
N LYS A 81 18.85 7.85 5.60
CA LYS A 81 18.22 6.72 4.90
C LYS A 81 16.74 6.63 5.24
N HIS A 82 15.96 6.24 4.23
CA HIS A 82 14.55 5.93 4.44
C HIS A 82 14.36 4.50 4.93
N THR A 83 13.28 4.30 5.69
CA THR A 83 12.85 2.98 6.16
C THR A 83 11.34 2.87 5.92
N TRP A 84 10.93 1.76 5.33
CA TRP A 84 9.54 1.41 5.16
C TRP A 84 9.06 0.57 6.34
N ASP A 85 7.94 0.95 6.93
CA ASP A 85 7.29 0.15 7.95
C ASP A 85 6.50 -1.00 7.31
N PRO A 86 6.43 -2.18 7.94
CA PRO A 86 5.63 -3.28 7.42
C PRO A 86 4.16 -2.91 7.38
N ILE A 87 3.44 -3.45 6.39
CA ILE A 87 1.98 -3.34 6.33
C ILE A 87 1.32 -4.50 7.05
N THR A 88 0.18 -4.24 7.67
CA THR A 88 -0.68 -5.26 8.27
C THR A 88 -1.85 -5.55 7.33
N LEU A 89 -2.09 -6.81 7.05
CA LEU A 89 -3.18 -7.30 6.22
C LEU A 89 -4.01 -8.32 7.01
N THR A 90 -5.27 -8.01 7.25
CA THR A 90 -6.21 -8.92 7.92
C THR A 90 -7.08 -9.63 6.88
N LEU A 91 -7.05 -10.94 6.91
CA LEU A 91 -7.80 -11.83 6.04
C LEU A 91 -8.88 -12.56 6.83
N ARG A 92 -10.08 -12.62 6.28
CA ARG A 92 -11.16 -13.46 6.81
C ARG A 92 -11.00 -14.87 6.26
N GLU A 93 -11.10 -15.86 7.12
CA GLU A 93 -11.03 -17.25 6.73
C GLU A 93 -12.36 -17.75 6.15
N ASP A 94 -12.28 -18.66 5.20
CA ASP A 94 -13.41 -19.31 4.59
C ASP A 94 -13.52 -20.79 5.03
N ALA A 95 -14.73 -21.33 4.99
CA ALA A 95 -14.98 -22.71 5.39
C ALA A 95 -14.25 -23.76 4.52
N ASN A 96 -13.78 -23.36 3.34
CA ASN A 96 -13.02 -24.22 2.43
C ASN A 96 -11.51 -24.20 2.70
N ASN A 97 -11.06 -23.41 3.68
CA ASN A 97 -9.64 -23.21 4.03
C ASN A 97 -8.76 -22.72 2.87
N ASN A 98 -9.32 -22.00 1.88
CA ASN A 98 -8.56 -21.50 0.75
C ASN A 98 -7.52 -20.46 1.19
N VAL A 99 -7.91 -19.55 2.09
CA VAL A 99 -7.02 -18.52 2.63
C VAL A 99 -5.86 -19.16 3.39
N GLN A 100 -6.15 -20.07 4.32
CA GLN A 100 -5.11 -20.77 5.09
C GLN A 100 -4.16 -21.58 4.20
N LYS A 101 -4.70 -22.23 3.18
CA LYS A 101 -3.88 -22.99 2.21
C LYS A 101 -2.90 -22.09 1.48
N VAL A 102 -3.36 -20.94 0.97
CA VAL A 102 -2.51 -20.01 0.20
C VAL A 102 -1.48 -19.33 1.10
N VAL A 103 -1.89 -18.91 2.30
CA VAL A 103 -0.98 -18.34 3.32
C VAL A 103 0.07 -19.37 3.74
N GLY A 104 -0.35 -20.60 4.04
CA GLY A 104 0.55 -21.69 4.41
C GLY A 104 1.54 -22.03 3.30
N GLN A 105 1.10 -22.08 2.04
CA GLN A 105 1.99 -22.26 0.89
C GLN A 105 3.02 -21.14 0.75
N GLN A 106 2.63 -19.89 1.00
CA GLN A 106 3.56 -18.77 0.95
C GLN A 106 4.61 -18.86 2.06
N ILE A 107 4.21 -19.22 3.27
CA ILE A 107 5.13 -19.40 4.40
C ILE A 107 6.07 -20.57 4.14
N GLN A 108 5.55 -21.69 3.61
CA GLN A 108 6.34 -22.86 3.24
C GLN A 108 7.38 -22.56 2.14
N ARG A 109 7.09 -21.64 1.22
CA ARG A 109 8.06 -21.18 0.22
C ARG A 109 9.22 -20.35 0.83
N GLN A 110 8.97 -19.69 1.94
CA GLN A 110 10.02 -18.94 2.65
C GLN A 110 10.91 -19.86 3.47
N PHE A 111 10.29 -20.84 4.11
CA PHE A 111 10.97 -21.81 4.95
C PHE A 111 10.24 -23.16 4.92
N ASP A 112 10.95 -24.21 4.59
CA ASP A 112 10.41 -25.57 4.62
C ASP A 112 10.44 -26.09 6.07
N PHE A 113 9.25 -26.17 6.68
CA PHE A 113 9.11 -26.63 8.06
C PHE A 113 9.32 -28.15 8.23
N TYR A 114 9.17 -28.91 7.16
CA TYR A 114 9.38 -30.36 7.20
C TYR A 114 10.87 -30.70 7.17
N GLU A 115 11.60 -30.11 6.22
CA GLU A 115 13.04 -30.34 6.06
C GLU A 115 13.91 -29.38 6.88
N GLN A 116 13.32 -28.41 7.56
CA GLN A 116 13.99 -27.36 8.33
C GLN A 116 15.01 -26.58 7.48
N SER A 117 14.66 -26.33 6.22
CA SER A 117 15.53 -25.66 5.26
C SER A 117 14.95 -24.32 4.81
N SER A 118 15.80 -23.32 4.63
CA SER A 118 15.42 -22.03 4.11
C SER A 118 15.47 -22.00 2.57
N ALA A 119 14.69 -21.10 1.96
CA ALA A 119 14.72 -20.92 0.51
C ALA A 119 16.12 -20.54 0.02
N VAL A 120 16.53 -21.11 -1.11
CA VAL A 120 17.84 -20.89 -1.73
C VAL A 120 17.98 -19.45 -2.27
N SER A 121 16.87 -18.83 -2.67
CA SER A 121 16.87 -17.50 -3.27
C SER A 121 15.64 -16.69 -2.84
N SER A 122 15.83 -15.41 -2.60
CA SER A 122 14.72 -14.49 -2.30
C SER A 122 13.70 -14.37 -3.42
N GLY A 123 14.11 -14.56 -4.68
CA GLY A 123 13.21 -14.57 -5.82
C GLY A 123 12.19 -15.72 -5.80
N THR A 124 12.45 -16.78 -5.02
CA THR A 124 11.55 -17.94 -4.92
C THR A 124 10.30 -17.63 -4.09
N TYR A 125 10.42 -16.80 -3.06
CA TYR A 125 9.32 -16.53 -2.12
C TYR A 125 8.79 -15.10 -2.15
N LYS A 126 9.54 -14.14 -2.73
CA LYS A 126 9.09 -12.76 -2.79
C LYS A 126 7.91 -12.62 -3.76
N PHE A 127 6.94 -11.83 -3.34
CA PHE A 127 5.72 -11.52 -4.10
C PHE A 127 5.53 -10.01 -4.23
N GLN A 128 4.48 -9.59 -4.90
CA GLN A 128 4.13 -8.18 -5.04
C GLN A 128 2.73 -7.95 -4.47
N THR A 129 2.52 -6.78 -3.87
CA THR A 129 1.23 -6.38 -3.32
C THR A 129 0.78 -5.08 -3.98
N ARG A 130 -0.46 -5.04 -4.44
CA ARG A 130 -1.09 -3.83 -4.96
C ARG A 130 -2.27 -3.46 -4.09
N ILE A 131 -2.28 -2.24 -3.57
CA ILE A 131 -3.38 -1.67 -2.79
C ILE A 131 -4.00 -0.58 -3.64
N GLU A 132 -5.25 -0.75 -4.04
CA GLU A 132 -5.98 0.17 -4.92
C GLU A 132 -7.13 0.84 -4.17
N ILE A 133 -7.26 2.14 -4.34
CA ILE A 133 -8.38 2.95 -3.85
C ILE A 133 -9.30 3.26 -5.02
N LEU A 134 -10.59 3.04 -4.83
CA LEU A 134 -11.61 3.08 -5.88
C LEU A 134 -12.54 4.29 -5.72
N ASP A 135 -13.08 4.77 -6.84
CA ASP A 135 -14.05 5.88 -6.88
C ASP A 135 -15.49 5.47 -6.49
N GLY A 136 -15.79 4.18 -6.49
CA GLY A 136 -17.10 3.63 -6.16
C GLY A 136 -17.95 3.25 -7.37
N GLY A 137 -17.56 3.61 -8.57
CA GLY A 137 -18.26 3.27 -9.81
C GLY A 137 -19.69 3.81 -9.92
N ASN A 138 -20.24 3.62 -11.10
CA ASN A 138 -21.68 3.79 -11.34
C ASN A 138 -22.19 2.50 -11.95
N GLY A 139 -23.22 1.91 -11.63
CA GLY A 139 -23.71 0.59 -12.03
C GLY A 139 -23.50 0.14 -13.49
N ALA A 140 -23.12 1.04 -14.40
CA ALA A 140 -22.81 0.76 -15.81
C ALA A 140 -21.32 0.48 -16.05
N ASN A 141 -20.45 1.19 -15.31
CA ASN A 141 -19.01 1.02 -15.38
C ASN A 141 -18.50 0.53 -14.03
N GLY A 142 -17.59 -0.44 -14.02
CA GLY A 142 -16.91 -0.88 -12.80
C GLY A 142 -16.24 0.31 -12.08
N ALA A 143 -15.91 0.12 -10.80
CA ALA A 143 -15.18 1.13 -10.04
C ALA A 143 -13.81 1.40 -10.67
N ASN A 144 -13.49 2.67 -10.91
CA ASN A 144 -12.19 3.09 -11.41
C ASN A 144 -11.19 3.20 -10.26
N VAL A 145 -9.94 2.94 -10.57
CA VAL A 145 -8.83 3.14 -9.63
C VAL A 145 -8.48 4.63 -9.60
N ILE A 146 -8.55 5.24 -8.41
CA ILE A 146 -8.14 6.64 -8.22
C ILE A 146 -6.65 6.71 -7.85
N ASP A 147 -6.19 5.73 -7.06
CA ASP A 147 -4.86 5.74 -6.47
C ASP A 147 -4.45 4.29 -6.19
N ARG A 148 -3.19 3.97 -6.43
CA ARG A 148 -2.66 2.63 -6.27
C ARG A 148 -1.25 2.67 -5.68
N PHE A 149 -1.03 1.90 -4.62
CA PHE A 149 0.30 1.59 -4.13
C PHE A 149 0.74 0.23 -4.66
N HIS A 150 1.90 0.20 -5.27
CA HIS A 150 2.56 -1.01 -5.72
C HIS A 150 3.78 -1.27 -4.84
N LEU A 151 3.70 -2.34 -4.05
CA LEU A 151 4.76 -2.77 -3.15
C LEU A 151 5.54 -3.89 -3.82
N VAL A 152 6.84 -3.72 -3.88
CA VAL A 152 7.76 -4.65 -4.56
C VAL A 152 8.63 -5.36 -3.54
N GLY A 153 8.89 -6.63 -3.78
CA GLY A 153 9.76 -7.44 -2.93
C GLY A 153 9.15 -7.81 -1.58
N CYS A 154 7.82 -8.04 -1.57
CA CYS A 154 7.08 -8.40 -0.37
C CYS A 154 7.44 -9.80 0.13
N TYR A 155 7.46 -9.96 1.44
CA TYR A 155 7.50 -11.26 2.11
C TYR A 155 6.71 -11.20 3.42
N VAL A 156 6.27 -12.35 3.91
CA VAL A 156 5.53 -12.46 5.16
C VAL A 156 6.53 -12.43 6.32
N GLU A 157 6.48 -11.36 7.13
CA GLU A 157 7.32 -11.21 8.32
C GLU A 157 6.73 -11.99 9.49
N SER A 158 5.41 -11.95 9.66
CA SER A 158 4.70 -12.75 10.66
C SER A 158 3.28 -13.07 10.21
N ALA A 159 2.77 -14.20 10.70
CA ALA A 159 1.38 -14.61 10.54
C ALA A 159 0.80 -14.91 11.92
N ASN A 160 -0.29 -14.23 12.25
CA ASN A 160 -1.03 -14.43 13.50
C ASN A 160 -2.41 -14.99 13.17
N TYR A 161 -2.68 -16.19 13.67
CA TYR A 161 -3.93 -16.91 13.43
C TYR A 161 -5.03 -16.55 14.42
N ASN A 162 -4.85 -15.50 15.20
CA ASN A 162 -5.80 -14.97 16.18
C ASN A 162 -6.37 -16.03 17.16
N THR A 163 -7.22 -15.61 18.06
CA THR A 163 -7.78 -16.46 19.12
C THR A 163 -9.17 -16.93 18.74
N LEU A 164 -9.49 -18.18 19.04
CA LEU A 164 -10.83 -18.75 18.90
C LEU A 164 -11.55 -18.68 20.26
N ALA A 165 -12.79 -18.18 20.29
CA ALA A 165 -13.58 -18.05 21.52
C ALA A 165 -15.03 -18.46 21.25
N TYR A 166 -15.60 -19.31 22.13
CA TYR A 166 -17.02 -19.72 22.04
C TYR A 166 -18.02 -18.61 22.30
N ALA A 167 -17.58 -17.55 22.95
CA ALA A 167 -18.46 -16.45 23.34
C ALA A 167 -18.72 -15.42 22.24
N THR A 168 -17.98 -15.47 21.13
CA THR A 168 -18.08 -14.50 20.03
C THR A 168 -18.64 -15.16 18.78
N ASN A 169 -19.46 -14.41 18.05
CA ASN A 169 -20.06 -14.84 16.79
C ASN A 169 -19.37 -14.18 15.57
N GLU A 170 -18.09 -13.80 15.73
CA GLU A 170 -17.31 -13.16 14.71
C GLU A 170 -16.59 -14.18 13.80
N PRO A 171 -16.39 -13.86 12.53
CA PRO A 171 -15.63 -14.74 11.62
C PRO A 171 -14.18 -14.85 12.08
N VAL A 172 -13.58 -16.02 11.85
CA VAL A 172 -12.16 -16.25 12.10
C VAL A 172 -11.35 -15.40 11.12
N THR A 173 -10.30 -14.77 11.63
CA THR A 173 -9.40 -13.93 10.85
C THR A 173 -7.95 -14.31 11.07
N THR A 174 -7.15 -14.15 10.02
CA THR A 174 -5.69 -14.28 10.08
C THR A 174 -5.07 -12.93 9.74
N THR A 175 -4.15 -12.47 10.58
CA THR A 175 -3.45 -11.19 10.41
C THR A 175 -2.02 -11.45 9.97
N LEU A 176 -1.65 -10.89 8.81
CA LEU A 176 -0.31 -10.98 8.24
C LEU A 176 0.42 -9.66 8.40
N SER A 177 1.67 -9.70 8.87
CA SER A 177 2.60 -8.59 8.73
C SER A 177 3.45 -8.84 7.48
N ILE A 178 3.38 -7.93 6.52
CA ILE A 178 4.08 -8.02 5.24
C ILE A 178 5.12 -6.92 5.17
N ARG A 179 6.38 -7.33 5.03
CA ARG A 179 7.49 -6.42 4.79
C ARG A 179 7.81 -6.39 3.30
N TYR A 180 8.27 -5.24 2.83
CA TYR A 180 8.55 -5.01 1.41
C TYR A 180 9.80 -4.14 1.24
N ASP A 181 10.43 -4.24 0.06
CA ASP A 181 11.66 -3.51 -0.22
C ASP A 181 11.38 -2.05 -0.62
N ASN A 182 10.31 -1.82 -1.40
CA ASN A 182 9.97 -0.49 -1.89
C ASN A 182 8.47 -0.37 -2.17
N ALA A 183 7.95 0.86 -2.13
CA ALA A 183 6.59 1.19 -2.52
C ALA A 183 6.57 2.35 -3.51
N ILE A 184 5.76 2.21 -4.56
CA ILE A 184 5.57 3.20 -5.61
C ILE A 184 4.09 3.55 -5.67
N GLN A 185 3.76 4.83 -5.81
CA GLN A 185 2.40 5.31 -5.89
C GLN A 185 2.06 5.71 -7.32
N PHE A 186 0.94 5.18 -7.82
CA PHE A 186 0.40 5.47 -9.15
C PHE A 186 -0.96 6.16 -9.03
N GLY A 187 -1.29 7.04 -9.99
CA GLY A 187 -2.61 7.64 -10.15
C GLY A 187 -3.58 6.82 -10.99
N ALA A 188 -4.69 7.45 -11.35
CA ALA A 188 -5.76 6.85 -12.13
C ALA A 188 -5.30 6.33 -13.50
N ASP A 189 -4.41 7.06 -14.17
CA ASP A 189 -3.94 6.79 -15.53
C ASP A 189 -2.59 6.05 -15.56
N ASP A 190 -2.26 5.33 -14.50
CA ASP A 190 -0.96 4.69 -14.29
C ASP A 190 0.25 5.65 -14.27
N ASP A 191 -0.02 6.94 -14.16
CA ASP A 191 1.02 7.93 -13.94
C ASP A 191 1.54 7.89 -12.51
N PHE A 192 2.83 8.11 -12.33
CA PHE A 192 3.43 8.18 -11.01
C PHE A 192 2.93 9.41 -10.26
N ILE A 193 2.36 9.22 -9.06
CA ILE A 193 1.96 10.31 -8.19
C ILE A 193 2.85 10.29 -6.94
N GLY A 194 3.53 11.41 -6.67
CA GLY A 194 4.32 11.55 -5.46
C GLY A 194 5.48 10.57 -5.37
N ILE A 195 5.36 9.50 -4.58
CA ILE A 195 6.44 8.55 -4.36
C ILE A 195 6.73 7.75 -5.63
N GLY A 196 7.94 7.89 -6.16
CA GLY A 196 8.38 7.22 -7.38
C GLY A 196 8.20 8.04 -8.65
N SER A 197 7.57 9.23 -8.60
CA SER A 197 7.42 10.11 -9.76
C SER A 197 8.76 10.62 -10.25
N SER A 198 9.00 10.48 -11.55
CA SER A 198 10.19 11.05 -12.20
C SER A 198 10.13 12.58 -12.30
N GLU A 199 8.94 13.17 -12.31
CA GLU A 199 8.75 14.61 -12.40
C GLU A 199 9.11 15.33 -11.10
N THR A 200 8.86 14.69 -9.96
CA THR A 200 9.30 15.19 -8.64
C THR A 200 10.72 14.78 -8.30
N ARG A 201 11.31 13.90 -9.09
CA ARG A 201 12.74 13.66 -9.00
C ARG A 201 13.41 14.95 -9.42
N SER A 202 13.82 15.74 -8.43
CA SER A 202 14.59 16.96 -8.67
C SER A 202 15.78 16.59 -9.56
N THR A 203 15.64 16.83 -10.85
CA THR A 203 16.77 16.91 -11.77
C THR A 203 17.70 18.07 -11.40
N ASN A 204 17.27 18.87 -10.45
CA ASN A 204 18.03 19.88 -9.76
C ASN A 204 18.95 19.32 -8.68
N ALA A 205 19.61 18.24 -8.97
CA ALA A 205 20.97 18.08 -8.50
C ALA A 205 21.95 19.05 -9.21
N SER A 206 21.50 20.01 -9.97
CA SER A 206 22.24 21.24 -10.18
C SER A 206 22.13 22.06 -8.88
N VAL A 207 22.70 21.56 -7.80
CA VAL A 207 23.29 22.39 -6.80
C VAL A 207 24.12 23.40 -7.58
N GLY A 208 23.59 24.63 -7.72
CA GLY A 208 24.23 25.82 -8.20
C GLY A 208 25.69 25.75 -8.62
N GLY A 209 26.01 24.91 -9.56
CA GLY A 209 27.21 24.97 -10.31
C GLY A 209 27.00 26.04 -11.37
N THR A 210 27.15 27.28 -10.99
CA THR A 210 27.54 28.30 -11.95
C THR A 210 28.72 27.71 -12.69
N ALA A 211 28.55 27.39 -13.96
CA ALA A 211 29.66 27.05 -14.81
C ALA A 211 30.61 28.26 -14.74
N VAL A 212 31.73 28.09 -14.08
CA VAL A 212 32.82 29.04 -14.16
C VAL A 212 33.40 28.84 -15.55
N THR A 213 32.91 29.63 -16.51
CA THR A 213 33.57 29.81 -17.80
C THR A 213 34.85 30.58 -17.52
N GLY A 214 35.96 29.84 -17.53
CA GLY A 214 37.30 30.42 -17.63
C GLY A 214 37.64 30.78 -19.05
#